data_a1766f9e0b2110ad91a5996ef04f6ef2
#
_entry.id   a1766f9e0b2110ad91a5996ef04f6ef2
#
_cell.length_a   1.000
_cell.length_b   1.000
_cell.length_c   1.000
_cell.angle_alpha   90.00
_cell.angle_beta   90.00
_cell.angle_gamma   90.00
#
_symmetry.space_group_name_H-M   'P 1'
#
loop_
_entity.id
_entity.type
_entity.pdbx_description
1 polymer ?
#
loop_
_entity_poly.entity_id
_entity_poly.type
_entity_poly.pdbx_seq_one_letter_code
_entity_poly.pdbx_strand_id
1 'polypeptide(L)'
;MSDASLVVLAGGLGTRFGGVKQLAEVGPAGEAILDFTIRDALAAGVVRIVVIARSDIDEDVRRHLRTQHGSGLDLEVVHQDAFGPPRARPWGTGHAVAGAASLLDGPAVVVNADDYYGATGVARVAEAVAFTGSRAVMLGFPLAGTLPDSGRVSRGVCRLGADGLLKGLVETHGIGWEGATITALDTLSDLDPTTSVSMNIWGLPPHAVERLAGQWEEFHAVNSADPTVEFLLPEALAGQHREGSLEIAVLSTDEKWIGLTNREDLEVARAAFADL
;
A
#
# COMPACT_ATOMS: atom_id res chain seq x y z
N MET A 1 -8.28 -5.65 21.49
CA MET A 1 -8.13 -6.31 20.19
C MET A 1 -8.52 -5.27 19.16
N SER A 2 -7.75 -5.09 18.12
CA SER A 2 -8.08 -4.14 17.08
C SER A 2 -9.18 -4.74 16.21
N ASP A 3 -10.31 -4.04 16.04
CA ASP A 3 -11.38 -4.45 15.10
C ASP A 3 -11.00 -4.13 13.65
N ALA A 4 -9.74 -3.79 13.38
CA ALA A 4 -9.24 -3.46 12.05
C ALA A 4 -9.01 -4.72 11.22
N SER A 5 -9.31 -4.62 9.91
CA SER A 5 -8.94 -5.63 8.92
C SER A 5 -7.63 -5.26 8.23
N LEU A 6 -6.80 -6.25 7.87
CA LEU A 6 -5.69 -6.06 6.94
C LEU A 6 -6.19 -6.26 5.50
N VAL A 7 -5.93 -5.29 4.65
CA VAL A 7 -6.22 -5.37 3.20
C VAL A 7 -4.89 -5.36 2.44
N VAL A 8 -4.60 -6.47 1.75
CA VAL A 8 -3.36 -6.66 1.00
C VAL A 8 -3.62 -6.51 -0.49
N LEU A 9 -3.01 -5.51 -1.11
CA LEU A 9 -3.14 -5.22 -2.54
C LEU A 9 -2.17 -6.10 -3.35
N ALA A 10 -2.67 -7.20 -3.90
CA ALA A 10 -1.91 -8.18 -4.68
C ALA A 10 -2.32 -8.24 -6.17
N GLY A 11 -3.11 -7.27 -6.66
CA GLY A 11 -3.65 -7.25 -8.03
C GLY A 11 -2.69 -6.70 -9.11
N GLY A 12 -1.49 -6.26 -8.76
CA GLY A 12 -0.52 -5.70 -9.71
C GLY A 12 -0.06 -6.71 -10.77
N LEU A 13 0.14 -6.24 -12.02
CA LEU A 13 0.50 -7.12 -13.16
C LEU A 13 1.91 -7.71 -13.06
N GLY A 14 2.83 -7.09 -12.32
CA GLY A 14 4.20 -7.59 -12.16
C GLY A 14 4.98 -7.83 -13.46
N THR A 15 4.65 -7.13 -14.54
CA THR A 15 5.14 -7.40 -15.91
C THR A 15 6.66 -7.42 -16.05
N ARG A 16 7.37 -6.71 -15.18
CA ARG A 16 8.85 -6.64 -15.18
C ARG A 16 9.50 -7.79 -14.39
N PHE A 17 8.72 -8.54 -13.63
CA PHE A 17 9.23 -9.54 -12.69
C PHE A 17 9.35 -10.94 -13.30
N GLY A 18 8.52 -11.25 -14.31
CA GLY A 18 8.54 -12.55 -15.01
C GLY A 18 7.89 -13.69 -14.21
N GLY A 19 6.89 -13.40 -13.39
CA GLY A 19 6.13 -14.35 -12.58
C GLY A 19 5.12 -13.63 -11.69
N VAL A 20 4.52 -14.34 -10.73
CA VAL A 20 3.65 -13.73 -9.71
C VAL A 20 4.53 -13.03 -8.67
N LYS A 21 4.82 -11.75 -8.92
CA LYS A 21 5.72 -10.92 -8.10
C LYS A 21 5.34 -10.92 -6.62
N GLN A 22 4.04 -10.92 -6.34
CA GLN A 22 3.46 -10.87 -5.01
C GLN A 22 3.75 -12.12 -4.16
N LEU A 23 4.14 -13.22 -4.84
CA LEU A 23 4.48 -14.50 -4.22
C LEU A 23 5.97 -14.83 -4.36
N ALA A 24 6.80 -13.84 -4.69
CA ALA A 24 8.24 -14.03 -4.80
C ALA A 24 8.82 -14.38 -3.42
N GLU A 25 9.47 -15.53 -3.34
CA GLU A 25 10.06 -16.05 -2.11
C GLU A 25 11.27 -15.19 -1.68
N VAL A 26 11.15 -14.57 -0.52
CA VAL A 26 12.20 -13.75 0.12
C VAL A 26 12.67 -14.34 1.45
N GLY A 27 11.81 -15.07 2.14
CA GLY A 27 12.13 -15.71 3.41
C GLY A 27 12.73 -17.11 3.25
N PRO A 28 13.41 -17.64 4.31
CA PRO A 28 14.09 -18.94 4.28
C PRO A 28 13.16 -20.15 4.20
N ALA A 29 11.88 -20.01 4.59
CA ALA A 29 10.87 -21.06 4.50
C ALA A 29 9.92 -20.88 3.28
N GLY A 30 10.32 -20.07 2.31
CA GLY A 30 9.52 -19.79 1.10
C GLY A 30 8.47 -18.69 1.30
N GLU A 31 8.63 -17.89 2.34
CA GLU A 31 7.73 -16.76 2.58
C GLU A 31 7.93 -15.66 1.54
N ALA A 32 6.84 -15.07 1.10
CA ALA A 32 6.81 -13.82 0.35
C ALA A 32 6.73 -12.61 1.30
N ILE A 33 6.92 -11.39 0.82
CA ILE A 33 6.81 -10.17 1.65
C ILE A 33 5.46 -10.08 2.36
N LEU A 34 4.37 -10.40 1.66
CA LEU A 34 3.03 -10.36 2.25
C LEU A 34 2.88 -11.27 3.48
N ASP A 35 3.64 -12.37 3.58
CA ASP A 35 3.55 -13.29 4.72
C ASP A 35 4.10 -12.67 6.00
N PHE A 36 5.20 -11.93 5.88
CA PHE A 36 5.76 -11.15 7.00
C PHE A 36 4.76 -10.07 7.45
N THR A 37 4.16 -9.35 6.50
CA THR A 37 3.13 -8.34 6.78
C THR A 37 1.90 -8.93 7.46
N ILE A 38 1.42 -10.11 7.01
CA ILE A 38 0.30 -10.83 7.64
C ILE A 38 0.69 -11.26 9.06
N ARG A 39 1.88 -11.80 9.26
CA ARG A 39 2.38 -12.22 10.57
C ARG A 39 2.45 -11.06 11.56
N ASP A 40 2.95 -9.89 11.11
CA ASP A 40 3.03 -8.68 11.94
C ASP A 40 1.62 -8.14 12.27
N ALA A 41 0.67 -8.19 11.33
CA ALA A 41 -0.71 -7.80 11.56
C ALA A 41 -1.40 -8.71 12.60
N LEU A 42 -1.21 -10.04 12.50
CA LEU A 42 -1.74 -11.00 13.46
C LEU A 42 -1.16 -10.77 14.85
N ALA A 43 0.15 -10.51 14.96
CA ALA A 43 0.81 -10.18 16.22
C ALA A 43 0.28 -8.87 16.82
N ALA A 44 -0.17 -7.93 16.00
CA ALA A 44 -0.83 -6.68 16.41
C ALA A 44 -2.31 -6.86 16.79
N GLY A 45 -2.85 -8.08 16.69
CA GLY A 45 -4.24 -8.39 17.04
C GLY A 45 -5.25 -8.12 15.93
N VAL A 46 -4.81 -7.87 14.71
CA VAL A 46 -5.65 -7.91 13.51
C VAL A 46 -6.05 -9.36 13.26
N VAL A 47 -7.34 -9.64 13.08
CA VAL A 47 -7.84 -11.01 12.97
C VAL A 47 -8.40 -11.34 11.58
N ARG A 48 -8.86 -10.33 10.84
CA ARG A 48 -9.42 -10.48 9.50
C ARG A 48 -8.43 -9.98 8.43
N ILE A 49 -8.22 -10.80 7.41
CA ILE A 49 -7.29 -10.52 6.31
C ILE A 49 -8.05 -10.64 4.99
N VAL A 50 -7.98 -9.60 4.17
CA VAL A 50 -8.54 -9.56 2.82
C VAL A 50 -7.40 -9.36 1.84
N VAL A 51 -7.15 -10.35 0.99
CA VAL A 51 -6.15 -10.26 -0.08
C VAL A 51 -6.87 -9.96 -1.39
N ILE A 52 -6.56 -8.81 -2.00
CA ILE A 52 -7.14 -8.39 -3.27
C ILE A 52 -6.18 -8.78 -4.39
N ALA A 53 -6.51 -9.84 -5.11
CA ALA A 53 -5.71 -10.38 -6.21
C ALA A 53 -6.42 -10.19 -7.56
N ARG A 54 -5.83 -10.68 -8.62
CA ARG A 54 -6.51 -10.92 -9.90
C ARG A 54 -6.98 -12.36 -9.97
N SER A 55 -8.03 -12.61 -10.73
CA SER A 55 -8.60 -13.96 -10.90
C SER A 55 -7.62 -14.97 -11.52
N ASP A 56 -6.71 -14.50 -12.39
CA ASP A 56 -5.72 -15.36 -13.08
C ASP A 56 -4.61 -15.91 -12.15
N ILE A 57 -4.44 -15.33 -10.95
CA ILE A 57 -3.46 -15.79 -9.95
C ILE A 57 -4.13 -16.33 -8.67
N ASP A 58 -5.44 -16.43 -8.61
CA ASP A 58 -6.19 -16.82 -7.40
C ASP A 58 -5.72 -18.16 -6.83
N GLU A 59 -5.58 -19.17 -7.66
CA GLU A 59 -5.16 -20.52 -7.21
C GLU A 59 -3.75 -20.50 -6.60
N ASP A 60 -2.83 -19.76 -7.19
CA ASP A 60 -1.46 -19.63 -6.70
C ASP A 60 -1.44 -18.88 -5.36
N VAL A 61 -2.19 -17.77 -5.25
CA VAL A 61 -2.31 -17.00 -4.01
C VAL A 61 -2.93 -17.86 -2.90
N ARG A 62 -4.06 -18.51 -3.14
CA ARG A 62 -4.70 -19.37 -2.13
C ARG A 62 -3.85 -20.56 -1.72
N ARG A 63 -3.14 -21.17 -2.65
CA ARG A 63 -2.20 -22.27 -2.35
C ARG A 63 -1.06 -21.79 -1.47
N HIS A 64 -0.44 -20.67 -1.83
CA HIS A 64 0.65 -20.06 -1.07
C HIS A 64 0.20 -19.72 0.36
N LEU A 65 -0.88 -18.97 0.51
CA LEU A 65 -1.40 -18.55 1.81
C LEU A 65 -1.77 -19.75 2.71
N ARG A 66 -2.35 -20.81 2.15
CA ARG A 66 -2.61 -22.05 2.91
C ARG A 66 -1.32 -22.74 3.35
N THR A 67 -0.28 -22.71 2.53
CA THR A 67 1.01 -23.31 2.85
C THR A 67 1.70 -22.55 3.96
N GLN A 68 1.70 -21.24 3.92
CA GLN A 68 2.42 -20.40 4.89
C GLN A 68 1.64 -20.18 6.20
N HIS A 69 0.31 -20.09 6.15
CA HIS A 69 -0.51 -19.70 7.31
C HIS A 69 -1.51 -20.78 7.77
N GLY A 70 -1.63 -21.86 7.01
CA GLY A 70 -2.63 -22.90 7.32
C GLY A 70 -4.07 -22.46 6.96
N SER A 71 -5.06 -23.15 7.56
CA SER A 71 -6.49 -22.93 7.26
C SER A 71 -7.28 -22.31 8.42
N GLY A 72 -6.58 -21.86 9.47
CA GLY A 72 -7.22 -21.34 10.69
C GLY A 72 -7.42 -19.83 10.73
N LEU A 73 -6.97 -19.09 9.69
CA LEU A 73 -7.13 -17.65 9.62
C LEU A 73 -8.47 -17.26 9.00
N ASP A 74 -9.05 -16.15 9.51
CA ASP A 74 -10.11 -15.42 8.81
C ASP A 74 -9.47 -14.65 7.65
N LEU A 75 -9.25 -15.39 6.55
CA LEU A 75 -8.57 -14.90 5.35
C LEU A 75 -9.45 -15.10 4.13
N GLU A 76 -9.72 -14.00 3.42
CA GLU A 76 -10.49 -14.00 2.20
C GLU A 76 -9.65 -13.48 1.03
N VAL A 77 -9.76 -14.13 -0.13
CA VAL A 77 -9.16 -13.67 -1.39
C VAL A 77 -10.29 -13.20 -2.30
N VAL A 78 -10.22 -11.95 -2.73
CA VAL A 78 -11.18 -11.34 -3.64
C VAL A 78 -10.51 -10.89 -4.92
N HIS A 79 -11.28 -10.77 -5.99
CA HIS A 79 -10.75 -10.48 -7.31
C HIS A 79 -11.04 -9.04 -7.70
N GLN A 80 -9.97 -8.27 -7.91
CA GLN A 80 -10.06 -6.89 -8.38
C GLN A 80 -10.74 -6.78 -9.74
N ASP A 81 -10.50 -7.74 -10.62
CA ASP A 81 -11.07 -7.81 -11.98
C ASP A 81 -12.52 -8.32 -12.03
N ALA A 82 -13.09 -8.77 -10.92
CA ALA A 82 -14.51 -9.06 -10.79
C ALA A 82 -15.36 -7.82 -10.44
N PHE A 83 -14.73 -6.71 -10.04
CA PHE A 83 -15.41 -5.48 -9.71
C PHE A 83 -15.27 -4.45 -10.84
N GLY A 84 -16.41 -3.87 -11.28
CA GLY A 84 -16.44 -2.92 -12.38
C GLY A 84 -16.28 -3.55 -13.78
N PRO A 85 -16.17 -2.73 -14.83
CA PRO A 85 -16.05 -3.22 -16.20
C PRO A 85 -14.69 -3.86 -16.47
N PRO A 86 -14.64 -4.95 -17.24
CA PRO A 86 -13.40 -5.63 -17.56
C PRO A 86 -12.46 -4.76 -18.42
N ARG A 87 -11.17 -4.80 -18.13
CA ARG A 87 -10.12 -4.19 -18.94
C ARG A 87 -8.79 -4.93 -18.77
N ALA A 88 -7.88 -4.73 -19.73
CA ALA A 88 -6.59 -5.42 -19.74
C ALA A 88 -5.64 -4.99 -18.62
N ARG A 89 -5.73 -3.73 -18.18
CA ARG A 89 -4.95 -3.18 -17.07
C ARG A 89 -5.86 -2.95 -15.86
N PRO A 90 -5.46 -3.31 -14.62
CA PRO A 90 -6.26 -3.02 -13.43
C PRO A 90 -6.62 -1.54 -13.31
N TRP A 91 -7.79 -1.26 -12.75
CA TRP A 91 -8.29 0.11 -12.59
C TRP A 91 -7.57 0.94 -11.50
N GLY A 92 -6.64 0.34 -10.78
CA GLY A 92 -5.84 1.01 -9.75
C GLY A 92 -6.16 0.57 -8.32
N THR A 93 -5.38 1.07 -7.38
CA THR A 93 -5.43 0.66 -5.97
C THR A 93 -6.69 1.14 -5.24
N GLY A 94 -7.22 2.31 -5.59
CA GLY A 94 -8.49 2.81 -5.04
C GLY A 94 -9.67 1.97 -5.48
N HIS A 95 -9.69 1.54 -6.75
CA HIS A 95 -10.68 0.61 -7.28
C HIS A 95 -10.64 -0.74 -6.55
N ALA A 96 -9.45 -1.27 -6.31
CA ALA A 96 -9.28 -2.52 -5.58
C ALA A 96 -9.92 -2.44 -4.18
N VAL A 97 -9.61 -1.39 -3.41
CA VAL A 97 -10.18 -1.20 -2.07
C VAL A 97 -11.70 -0.98 -2.11
N ALA A 98 -12.19 -0.18 -3.08
CA ALA A 98 -13.62 0.03 -3.26
C ALA A 98 -14.38 -1.30 -3.51
N GLY A 99 -13.79 -2.21 -4.32
CA GLY A 99 -14.36 -3.53 -4.60
C GLY A 99 -14.41 -4.47 -3.39
N ALA A 100 -13.54 -4.26 -2.41
CA ALA A 100 -13.51 -5.05 -1.17
C ALA A 100 -14.31 -4.40 -0.02
N ALA A 101 -14.88 -3.20 -0.20
CA ALA A 101 -15.50 -2.43 0.86
C ALA A 101 -16.59 -3.18 1.64
N SER A 102 -17.39 -4.00 0.97
CA SER A 102 -18.47 -4.79 1.60
C SER A 102 -17.99 -5.90 2.54
N LEU A 103 -16.69 -6.19 2.54
CA LEU A 103 -16.05 -7.19 3.41
C LEU A 103 -15.42 -6.57 4.66
N LEU A 104 -15.45 -5.25 4.77
CA LEU A 104 -14.75 -4.48 5.80
C LEU A 104 -15.78 -3.87 6.77
N ASP A 105 -15.98 -4.53 7.90
CA ASP A 105 -16.96 -4.11 8.91
C ASP A 105 -16.43 -3.04 9.88
N GLY A 106 -15.14 -2.69 9.79
CA GLY A 106 -14.44 -1.76 10.69
C GLY A 106 -13.32 -0.99 9.97
N PRO A 107 -12.39 -0.40 10.74
CA PRO A 107 -11.20 0.21 10.17
C PRO A 107 -10.39 -0.78 9.34
N ALA A 108 -9.71 -0.28 8.31
CA ALA A 108 -8.88 -1.12 7.44
C ALA A 108 -7.43 -0.61 7.40
N VAL A 109 -6.47 -1.51 7.54
CA VAL A 109 -5.07 -1.25 7.22
C VAL A 109 -4.81 -1.75 5.81
N VAL A 110 -4.53 -0.85 4.89
CA VAL A 110 -4.27 -1.17 3.48
C VAL A 110 -2.78 -1.14 3.20
N VAL A 111 -2.26 -2.19 2.57
CA VAL A 111 -0.84 -2.38 2.26
C VAL A 111 -0.65 -2.96 0.86
N ASN A 112 0.51 -2.75 0.26
CA ASN A 112 0.91 -3.48 -0.94
C ASN A 112 1.48 -4.86 -0.57
N ALA A 113 1.22 -5.87 -1.39
CA ALA A 113 1.71 -7.24 -1.18
C ALA A 113 3.24 -7.39 -1.36
N ASP A 114 3.85 -6.45 -2.07
CA ASP A 114 5.26 -6.44 -2.46
C ASP A 114 6.10 -5.43 -1.69
N ASP A 115 5.52 -4.83 -0.64
CA ASP A 115 6.17 -3.87 0.25
C ASP A 115 6.14 -4.35 1.71
N TYR A 116 7.28 -4.26 2.38
CA TYR A 116 7.42 -4.48 3.82
C TYR A 116 7.66 -3.14 4.53
N TYR A 117 6.93 -2.90 5.58
CA TYR A 117 6.87 -1.61 6.26
C TYR A 117 7.59 -1.59 7.62
N GLY A 118 8.45 -2.59 7.86
CA GLY A 118 9.11 -2.81 9.14
C GLY A 118 8.25 -3.55 10.15
N ALA A 119 8.88 -4.12 11.17
CA ALA A 119 8.23 -5.01 12.14
C ALA A 119 7.09 -4.35 12.93
N THR A 120 7.09 -3.02 13.08
CA THR A 120 6.06 -2.29 13.83
C THR A 120 5.12 -1.47 12.95
N GLY A 121 5.38 -1.35 11.65
CA GLY A 121 4.67 -0.45 10.76
C GLY A 121 3.16 -0.72 10.72
N VAL A 122 2.76 -1.95 10.46
CA VAL A 122 1.35 -2.37 10.41
C VAL A 122 0.68 -2.20 11.77
N ALA A 123 1.34 -2.62 12.86
CA ALA A 123 0.83 -2.50 14.22
C ALA A 123 0.50 -1.05 14.59
N ARG A 124 1.43 -0.13 14.30
CA ARG A 124 1.27 1.30 14.59
C ARG A 124 0.11 1.93 13.82
N VAL A 125 -0.06 1.56 12.55
CA VAL A 125 -1.18 2.06 11.74
C VAL A 125 -2.50 1.47 12.22
N ALA A 126 -2.56 0.18 12.56
CA ALA A 126 -3.75 -0.48 13.08
C ALA A 126 -4.20 0.12 14.42
N GLU A 127 -3.27 0.33 15.34
CA GLU A 127 -3.54 0.97 16.63
C GLU A 127 -4.04 2.41 16.43
N ALA A 128 -3.35 3.20 15.61
CA ALA A 128 -3.70 4.60 15.42
C ALA A 128 -5.06 4.78 14.75
N VAL A 129 -5.41 4.00 13.71
CA VAL A 129 -6.72 4.13 13.04
C VAL A 129 -7.86 3.69 13.95
N ALA A 130 -7.67 2.66 14.77
CA ALA A 130 -8.66 2.24 15.76
C ALA A 130 -8.89 3.31 16.82
N PHE A 131 -7.84 4.04 17.22
CA PHE A 131 -7.92 5.10 18.23
C PHE A 131 -8.51 6.40 17.69
N THR A 132 -8.18 6.79 16.45
CA THR A 132 -8.63 8.08 15.90
C THR A 132 -10.08 8.11 15.49
N GLY A 133 -10.71 6.96 15.26
CA GLY A 133 -12.12 6.78 14.93
C GLY A 133 -12.57 7.37 13.60
N SER A 134 -12.23 8.63 13.30
CA SER A 134 -12.68 9.33 12.08
C SER A 134 -11.54 9.83 11.18
N ARG A 135 -10.29 9.70 11.58
CA ARG A 135 -9.15 10.11 10.77
C ARG A 135 -8.54 8.93 10.05
N ALA A 136 -8.16 9.14 8.81
CA ALA A 136 -7.21 8.23 8.18
C ALA A 136 -5.81 8.44 8.77
N VAL A 137 -5.01 7.38 8.71
CA VAL A 137 -3.64 7.37 9.18
C VAL A 137 -2.75 6.91 8.03
N MET A 138 -1.61 7.54 7.84
CA MET A 138 -0.58 7.10 6.90
C MET A 138 0.74 6.97 7.65
N LEU A 139 1.51 5.92 7.35
CA LEU A 139 2.90 5.83 7.81
C LEU A 139 3.79 6.56 6.79
N GLY A 140 4.49 7.60 7.24
CA GLY A 140 5.40 8.39 6.43
C GLY A 140 6.84 7.97 6.67
N PHE A 141 7.52 7.57 5.61
CA PHE A 141 8.93 7.17 5.63
C PHE A 141 9.84 8.35 5.26
N PRO A 142 11.04 8.46 5.84
CA PRO A 142 12.02 9.44 5.38
C PRO A 142 12.38 9.17 3.91
N LEU A 143 12.36 10.20 3.09
CA LEU A 143 12.64 10.09 1.64
C LEU A 143 13.93 9.33 1.35
N ALA A 144 15.02 9.69 2.04
CA ALA A 144 16.32 9.04 1.87
C ALA A 144 16.26 7.52 2.08
N GLY A 145 15.45 7.04 3.02
CA GLY A 145 15.29 5.61 3.33
C GLY A 145 14.47 4.82 2.29
N THR A 146 13.91 5.50 1.30
CA THR A 146 13.08 4.87 0.25
C THR A 146 13.69 4.95 -1.15
N LEU A 147 14.91 5.51 -1.25
CA LEU A 147 15.59 5.66 -2.53
C LEU A 147 16.56 4.48 -2.78
N PRO A 148 16.63 3.99 -4.02
CA PRO A 148 17.67 3.04 -4.40
C PRO A 148 19.05 3.74 -4.46
N ASP A 149 20.11 2.95 -4.34
CA ASP A 149 21.49 3.45 -4.49
C ASP A 149 21.77 4.04 -5.88
N SER A 150 21.03 3.58 -6.89
CA SER A 150 21.13 4.07 -8.28
C SER A 150 19.77 4.07 -8.97
N GLY A 151 19.61 4.96 -9.95
CA GLY A 151 18.35 5.16 -10.66
C GLY A 151 17.46 6.19 -10.03
N ARG A 152 16.25 6.32 -10.57
CA ARG A 152 15.26 7.30 -10.14
C ARG A 152 13.91 6.64 -9.95
N VAL A 153 13.15 7.12 -8.95
CA VAL A 153 11.83 6.59 -8.57
C VAL A 153 10.80 7.71 -8.45
N SER A 154 9.53 7.34 -8.36
CA SER A 154 8.44 8.26 -8.01
C SER A 154 8.00 8.01 -6.58
N ARG A 155 7.64 9.08 -5.86
CA ARG A 155 7.15 9.02 -4.47
C ARG A 155 6.06 10.05 -4.24
N GLY A 156 5.09 9.69 -3.43
CA GLY A 156 4.12 10.61 -2.87
C GLY A 156 4.76 11.48 -1.78
N VAL A 157 5.22 12.66 -2.12
CA VAL A 157 5.87 13.59 -1.19
C VAL A 157 4.82 14.30 -0.34
N CYS A 158 4.96 14.22 0.99
CA CYS A 158 4.01 14.76 1.95
C CYS A 158 4.39 16.18 2.38
N ARG A 159 3.40 17.06 2.43
CA ARG A 159 3.49 18.34 3.16
C ARG A 159 2.67 18.21 4.44
N LEU A 160 3.32 18.43 5.57
CA LEU A 160 2.73 18.30 6.89
C LEU A 160 2.49 19.66 7.52
N GLY A 161 1.40 19.78 8.30
CA GLY A 161 1.20 20.87 9.24
C GLY A 161 2.00 20.66 10.52
N ALA A 162 2.12 21.72 11.32
CA ALA A 162 2.73 21.62 12.66
C ALA A 162 1.97 20.67 13.61
N ASP A 163 0.74 20.34 13.27
CA ASP A 163 -0.16 19.42 13.94
C ASP A 163 0.04 17.95 13.55
N GLY A 164 1.00 17.66 12.65
CA GLY A 164 1.26 16.31 12.11
C GLY A 164 0.22 15.84 11.09
N LEU A 165 -0.74 16.70 10.73
CA LEU A 165 -1.75 16.36 9.72
C LEU A 165 -1.22 16.64 8.31
N LEU A 166 -1.62 15.79 7.39
CA LEU A 166 -1.33 15.97 5.97
C LEU A 166 -2.01 17.26 5.46
N LYS A 167 -1.24 18.11 4.80
CA LYS A 167 -1.72 19.33 4.11
C LYS A 167 -1.61 19.21 2.60
N GLY A 168 -0.92 18.19 2.11
CA GLY A 168 -0.81 17.87 0.70
C GLY A 168 0.03 16.64 0.47
N LEU A 169 -0.33 15.90 -0.55
CA LEU A 169 0.39 14.73 -1.07
C LEU A 169 0.58 14.96 -2.56
N VAL A 170 1.83 14.98 -3.01
CA VAL A 170 2.19 15.26 -4.40
C VAL A 170 3.04 14.11 -4.93
N GLU A 171 2.53 13.42 -5.95
CA GLU A 171 3.35 12.45 -6.68
C GLU A 171 4.48 13.20 -7.38
N THR A 172 5.71 12.90 -7.00
CA THR A 172 6.93 13.53 -7.51
C THR A 172 7.74 12.49 -8.25
N HIS A 173 8.09 12.80 -9.50
CA HIS A 173 8.73 11.84 -10.40
C HIS A 173 10.24 12.07 -10.52
N GLY A 174 10.94 10.99 -10.83
CA GLY A 174 12.36 11.03 -11.10
C GLY A 174 13.21 11.49 -9.92
N ILE A 175 12.84 11.08 -8.71
CA ILE A 175 13.60 11.34 -7.49
C ILE A 175 14.80 10.39 -7.44
N GLY A 176 15.97 10.92 -7.14
CA GLY A 176 17.18 10.12 -7.01
C GLY A 176 18.36 10.93 -6.47
N TRP A 177 19.44 10.22 -6.16
CA TRP A 177 20.66 10.83 -5.67
C TRP A 177 21.46 11.47 -6.79
N GLU A 178 21.95 12.69 -6.59
CA GLU A 178 22.99 13.36 -7.36
C GLU A 178 24.12 13.76 -6.40
N GLY A 179 25.12 12.89 -6.29
CA GLY A 179 26.14 13.03 -5.27
C GLY A 179 25.56 12.87 -3.86
N ALA A 180 25.63 13.90 -3.04
CA ALA A 180 25.07 13.92 -1.68
C ALA A 180 23.67 14.56 -1.59
N THR A 181 23.10 14.99 -2.71
CA THR A 181 21.83 15.73 -2.78
C THR A 181 20.73 14.84 -3.39
N ILE A 182 19.49 15.01 -2.95
CA ILE A 182 18.33 14.37 -3.56
C ILE A 182 17.66 15.38 -4.49
N THR A 183 17.51 14.99 -5.76
CA THR A 183 16.87 15.81 -6.80
C THR A 183 15.66 15.09 -7.39
N ALA A 184 14.80 15.83 -8.07
CA ALA A 184 13.66 15.26 -8.82
C ALA A 184 13.49 15.97 -10.17
N LEU A 185 12.82 15.31 -11.12
CA LEU A 185 12.56 15.90 -12.45
C LEU A 185 11.47 16.99 -12.41
N ASP A 186 10.54 16.88 -11.45
CA ASP A 186 9.38 17.76 -11.35
C ASP A 186 9.62 19.02 -10.50
N THR A 187 10.80 19.16 -9.91
CA THR A 187 11.15 20.33 -9.07
C THR A 187 12.57 20.79 -9.33
N LEU A 188 12.76 22.12 -9.22
CA LEU A 188 14.06 22.75 -9.36
C LEU A 188 14.84 22.83 -8.03
N SER A 189 14.20 22.50 -6.92
CA SER A 189 14.80 22.53 -5.59
C SER A 189 15.23 21.14 -5.14
N ASP A 190 16.31 21.09 -4.40
CA ASP A 190 16.74 19.90 -3.69
C ASP A 190 15.66 19.47 -2.69
N LEU A 191 15.52 18.16 -2.53
CA LEU A 191 14.58 17.57 -1.58
C LEU A 191 15.30 17.25 -0.27
N ASP A 192 14.65 17.60 0.84
CA ASP A 192 15.17 17.25 2.16
C ASP A 192 15.10 15.73 2.37
N PRO A 193 16.23 15.07 2.71
CA PRO A 193 16.27 13.63 2.97
C PRO A 193 15.29 13.14 4.04
N THR A 194 14.89 14.01 4.97
CA THR A 194 13.97 13.69 6.06
C THR A 194 12.50 13.92 5.71
N THR A 195 12.21 14.46 4.52
CA THR A 195 10.84 14.68 4.07
C THR A 195 10.06 13.36 4.10
N SER A 196 8.88 13.38 4.72
CA SER A 196 8.00 12.20 4.74
C SER A 196 7.44 11.89 3.36
N VAL A 197 7.52 10.64 2.96
CA VAL A 197 6.90 10.14 1.73
C VAL A 197 5.95 8.99 2.02
N SER A 198 4.92 8.86 1.21
CA SER A 198 3.99 7.73 1.22
C SER A 198 4.60 6.53 0.51
N MET A 199 4.54 5.37 1.18
CA MET A 199 4.84 4.05 0.61
C MET A 199 3.57 3.20 0.53
N ASN A 200 2.40 3.84 0.49
CA ASN A 200 1.08 3.23 0.31
C ASN A 200 0.65 2.28 1.45
N ILE A 201 1.03 2.60 2.69
CA ILE A 201 0.42 2.00 3.88
C ILE A 201 -0.54 2.98 4.53
N TRP A 202 -1.81 2.59 4.67
CA TRP A 202 -2.90 3.44 5.12
C TRP A 202 -3.75 2.75 6.17
N GLY A 203 -4.11 3.47 7.21
CA GLY A 203 -5.21 3.13 8.11
C GLY A 203 -6.44 3.93 7.73
N LEU A 204 -7.51 3.27 7.33
CA LEU A 204 -8.72 3.91 6.82
C LEU A 204 -9.89 3.69 7.79
N PRO A 205 -10.57 4.75 8.24
CA PRO A 205 -11.84 4.61 8.94
C PRO A 205 -12.94 4.14 7.98
N PRO A 206 -14.02 3.49 8.48
CA PRO A 206 -15.08 2.93 7.63
C PRO A 206 -15.66 3.91 6.61
N HIS A 207 -15.98 5.13 7.02
CA HIS A 207 -16.57 6.13 6.12
C HIS A 207 -15.65 6.54 4.96
N ALA A 208 -14.30 6.49 5.15
CA ALA A 208 -13.37 6.77 4.08
C ALA A 208 -13.38 5.65 3.02
N VAL A 209 -13.52 4.39 3.46
CA VAL A 209 -13.67 3.23 2.56
C VAL A 209 -15.02 3.28 1.83
N GLU A 210 -16.10 3.57 2.54
CA GLU A 210 -17.44 3.70 1.95
C GLU A 210 -17.48 4.78 0.86
N ARG A 211 -16.81 5.92 1.07
CA ARG A 211 -16.74 7.01 0.07
C ARG A 211 -16.01 6.61 -1.21
N LEU A 212 -15.07 5.64 -1.16
CA LEU A 212 -14.34 5.18 -2.36
C LEU A 212 -15.27 4.61 -3.43
N ALA A 213 -16.37 3.97 -3.07
CA ALA A 213 -17.32 3.43 -4.04
C ALA A 213 -17.96 4.55 -4.89
N GLY A 214 -18.43 5.63 -4.24
CA GLY A 214 -18.97 6.78 -4.95
C GLY A 214 -17.91 7.51 -5.80
N GLN A 215 -16.70 7.67 -5.26
CA GLN A 215 -15.58 8.26 -6.01
C GLN A 215 -15.19 7.41 -7.23
N TRP A 216 -15.27 6.09 -7.11
CA TRP A 216 -15.06 5.19 -8.24
C TRP A 216 -16.10 5.40 -9.35
N GLU A 217 -17.39 5.52 -9.00
CA GLU A 217 -18.43 5.77 -9.97
C GLU A 217 -18.23 7.12 -10.69
N GLU A 218 -17.90 8.17 -9.94
CA GLU A 218 -17.58 9.49 -10.48
C GLU A 218 -16.36 9.44 -11.43
N PHE A 219 -15.28 8.76 -11.01
CA PHE A 219 -14.07 8.58 -11.81
C PHE A 219 -14.36 7.81 -13.09
N HIS A 220 -15.07 6.69 -12.99
CA HIS A 220 -15.39 5.85 -14.14
C HIS A 220 -16.28 6.55 -15.16
N ALA A 221 -17.26 7.34 -14.72
CA ALA A 221 -18.13 8.10 -15.60
C ALA A 221 -17.36 9.04 -16.53
N VAL A 222 -16.24 9.59 -16.07
CA VAL A 222 -15.41 10.53 -16.85
C VAL A 222 -14.31 9.82 -17.64
N ASN A 223 -13.74 8.73 -17.10
CA ASN A 223 -12.51 8.14 -17.59
C ASN A 223 -12.69 6.75 -18.25
N SER A 224 -13.93 6.29 -18.44
CA SER A 224 -14.22 4.94 -18.96
C SER A 224 -13.62 4.63 -20.33
N ALA A 225 -13.39 5.66 -21.16
CA ALA A 225 -12.82 5.52 -22.50
C ALA A 225 -11.28 5.51 -22.52
N ASP A 226 -10.61 5.91 -21.44
CA ASP A 226 -9.15 5.95 -21.38
C ASP A 226 -8.60 4.66 -20.75
N PRO A 227 -7.88 3.80 -21.51
CA PRO A 227 -7.35 2.55 -20.99
C PRO A 227 -6.12 2.73 -20.10
N THR A 228 -5.59 3.94 -19.94
CA THR A 228 -4.32 4.20 -19.26
C THR A 228 -4.47 4.78 -17.86
N VAL A 229 -5.55 5.52 -17.60
CA VAL A 229 -5.79 6.13 -16.30
C VAL A 229 -6.16 5.11 -15.23
N GLU A 230 -5.76 5.38 -14.00
CA GLU A 230 -6.00 4.53 -12.84
C GLU A 230 -6.66 5.32 -11.72
N PHE A 231 -7.63 4.70 -11.04
CA PHE A 231 -8.22 5.21 -9.82
C PHE A 231 -7.32 4.81 -8.65
N LEU A 232 -6.39 5.68 -8.29
CA LEU A 232 -5.36 5.43 -7.28
C LEU A 232 -5.87 5.79 -5.87
N LEU A 233 -5.60 4.92 -4.89
CA LEU A 233 -6.00 5.13 -3.51
C LEU A 233 -5.47 6.45 -2.92
N PRO A 234 -4.17 6.79 -3.05
CA PRO A 234 -3.65 8.07 -2.53
C PRO A 234 -4.36 9.29 -3.10
N GLU A 235 -4.71 9.27 -4.38
CA GLU A 235 -5.41 10.37 -5.04
C GLU A 235 -6.87 10.49 -4.57
N ALA A 236 -7.56 9.37 -4.41
CA ALA A 236 -8.92 9.33 -3.88
C ALA A 236 -8.97 9.88 -2.44
N LEU A 237 -8.05 9.45 -1.57
CA LEU A 237 -7.95 9.94 -0.20
C LEU A 237 -7.56 11.43 -0.14
N ALA A 238 -6.65 11.87 -1.01
CA ALA A 238 -6.33 13.28 -1.15
C ALA A 238 -7.54 14.10 -1.65
N GLY A 239 -8.41 13.52 -2.47
CA GLY A 239 -9.71 14.08 -2.86
C GLY A 239 -10.61 14.32 -1.65
N GLN A 240 -10.85 13.27 -0.86
CA GLN A 240 -11.65 13.35 0.38
C GLN A 240 -11.07 14.40 1.36
N HIS A 241 -9.74 14.46 1.46
CA HIS A 241 -9.08 15.47 2.31
C HIS A 241 -9.32 16.90 1.79
N ARG A 242 -9.21 17.15 0.49
CA ARG A 242 -9.48 18.47 -0.11
C ARG A 242 -10.93 18.91 0.03
N GLU A 243 -11.87 17.97 0.01
CA GLU A 243 -13.30 18.19 0.24
C GLU A 243 -13.62 18.45 1.73
N GLY A 244 -12.66 18.25 2.63
CA GLY A 244 -12.84 18.40 4.06
C GLY A 244 -13.62 17.24 4.72
N SER A 245 -13.86 16.14 4.00
CA SER A 245 -14.56 14.96 4.51
C SER A 245 -13.63 13.97 5.23
N LEU A 246 -12.30 14.10 5.05
CA LEU A 246 -11.30 13.24 5.68
C LEU A 246 -10.09 14.05 6.16
N GLU A 247 -9.76 13.93 7.44
CA GLU A 247 -8.46 14.32 7.96
C GLU A 247 -7.49 13.13 7.88
N ILE A 248 -6.23 13.39 7.57
CA ILE A 248 -5.19 12.36 7.44
C ILE A 248 -4.04 12.71 8.40
N ALA A 249 -3.81 11.86 9.40
CA ALA A 249 -2.65 11.94 10.27
C ALA A 249 -1.47 11.19 9.66
N VAL A 250 -0.26 11.76 9.74
CA VAL A 250 0.97 11.11 9.26
C VAL A 250 1.82 10.72 10.44
N LEU A 251 2.04 9.42 10.61
CA LEU A 251 2.96 8.86 11.60
C LEU A 251 4.35 8.78 10.99
N SER A 252 5.32 9.42 11.58
CA SER A 252 6.74 9.24 11.20
C SER A 252 7.25 7.88 11.68
N THR A 253 8.17 7.29 10.94
CA THR A 253 8.82 6.03 11.31
C THR A 253 10.30 6.04 10.95
N ASP A 254 11.09 5.33 11.74
CA ASP A 254 12.49 5.00 11.45
C ASP A 254 12.65 3.56 10.94
N GLU A 255 11.53 2.86 10.74
CA GLU A 255 11.52 1.52 10.16
C GLU A 255 12.09 1.52 8.74
N LYS A 256 12.74 0.44 8.37
CA LYS A 256 13.24 0.26 7.02
C LYS A 256 12.13 -0.27 6.12
N TRP A 257 11.82 0.49 5.08
CA TRP A 257 10.97 0.00 4.01
C TRP A 257 11.78 -0.90 3.07
N ILE A 258 11.18 -2.03 2.66
CA ILE A 258 11.74 -2.96 1.69
C ILE A 258 10.65 -3.26 0.67
N GLY A 259 10.90 -2.97 -0.61
CA GLY A 259 9.95 -3.23 -1.68
C GLY A 259 10.58 -3.98 -2.84
N LEU A 260 9.77 -4.79 -3.51
CA LEU A 260 10.15 -5.43 -4.75
C LEU A 260 9.58 -4.62 -5.92
N THR A 261 10.43 -4.07 -6.77
CA THR A 261 10.02 -3.41 -8.02
C THR A 261 10.48 -4.22 -9.22
N ASN A 262 11.72 -4.66 -9.19
CA ASN A 262 12.38 -5.43 -10.23
C ASN A 262 12.90 -6.76 -9.67
N ARG A 263 13.28 -7.67 -10.55
CA ARG A 263 13.81 -8.99 -10.15
C ARG A 263 15.13 -8.89 -9.37
N GLU A 264 15.89 -7.84 -9.64
CA GLU A 264 17.17 -7.55 -8.97
C GLU A 264 17.01 -7.22 -7.48
N ASP A 265 15.83 -6.69 -7.09
CA ASP A 265 15.51 -6.37 -5.69
C ASP A 265 15.40 -7.63 -4.81
N LEU A 266 15.21 -8.83 -5.42
CA LEU A 266 15.06 -10.09 -4.69
C LEU A 266 16.26 -10.44 -3.83
N GLU A 267 17.48 -10.25 -4.30
CA GLU A 267 18.67 -10.60 -3.52
C GLU A 267 18.83 -9.67 -2.31
N VAL A 268 18.53 -8.39 -2.49
CA VAL A 268 18.54 -7.40 -1.41
C VAL A 268 17.45 -7.73 -0.38
N ALA A 269 16.25 -8.06 -0.86
CA ALA A 269 15.15 -8.46 0.00
C ALA A 269 15.50 -9.74 0.79
N ARG A 270 15.96 -10.80 0.13
CA ARG A 270 16.38 -12.05 0.78
C ARG A 270 17.44 -11.84 1.87
N ALA A 271 18.42 -10.99 1.59
CA ALA A 271 19.43 -10.66 2.61
C ALA A 271 18.81 -9.95 3.82
N ALA A 272 17.83 -9.07 3.59
CA ALA A 272 17.16 -8.34 4.67
C ALA A 272 16.20 -9.23 5.49
N PHE A 273 15.60 -10.27 4.87
CA PHE A 273 14.67 -11.19 5.53
C PHE A 273 15.35 -12.44 6.11
N ALA A 274 16.66 -12.65 5.86
CA ALA A 274 17.39 -13.81 6.38
C ALA A 274 17.48 -13.84 7.91
N ASP A 275 17.36 -12.69 8.57
CA ASP A 275 17.52 -12.52 10.02
C ASP A 275 16.17 -12.19 10.72
N LEU A 276 15.02 -12.18 9.98
CA LEU A 276 13.67 -11.96 10.50
C LEU A 276 12.93 -13.28 10.73
#